data_f3b531d23e1f4cd1f96eed0401af76bb
#
_entry.id   f3b531d23e1f4cd1f96eed0401af76bb
#
_cell.length_a   1.000
_cell.length_b   1.000
_cell.length_c   1.000
_cell.angle_alpha   90.00
_cell.angle_beta   90.00
_cell.angle_gamma   90.00
#
_symmetry.space_group_name_H-M   'P 1'
#
loop_
_entity.id
_entity.type
_entity.pdbx_description
1 polymer ?
#
loop_
_entity_poly.entity_id
_entity_poly.type
_entity_poly.pdbx_seq_one_letter_code
_entity_poly.pdbx_strand_id
1 'polypeptide(L)'
;IKRHDEESRSMFFANGGSATALSYGYRGGGGDEIINVPRQHREFFKTLLPLHETKDCIFVHAGLRPGTEPAGQDPRDLLWIRNEFIHSTFDFGKTVIFGHTPISHGDPLFLPGRIGIDTGAVYGGRLTCVELPSRKVYQA
;
A
#
# COMPACT_ATOMS: atom_id res chain seq x y z
N ILE A 1 -5.04 -6.29 18.18
CA ILE A 1 -3.65 -6.67 17.83
C ILE A 1 -3.24 -7.66 18.91
N LYS A 2 -3.01 -8.91 18.53
CA LYS A 2 -2.58 -9.94 19.49
C LYS A 2 -1.14 -9.62 19.92
N ARG A 3 -0.84 -9.89 21.21
CA ARG A 3 0.42 -9.63 21.95
C ARG A 3 1.68 -10.29 21.34
N HIS A 4 1.59 -10.98 20.19
CA HIS A 4 2.65 -11.82 19.66
C HIS A 4 3.51 -11.18 18.57
N ASP A 5 3.32 -9.89 18.29
CA ASP A 5 4.10 -9.23 17.25
C ASP A 5 4.46 -7.80 17.66
N GLU A 6 5.46 -7.72 18.55
CA GLU A 6 6.00 -6.41 18.98
C GLU A 6 6.59 -5.62 17.81
N GLU A 7 7.14 -6.30 16.83
CA GLU A 7 7.69 -5.64 15.62
C GLU A 7 6.59 -4.98 14.80
N SER A 8 5.50 -5.71 14.49
CA SER A 8 4.35 -5.15 13.77
C SER A 8 3.67 -4.02 14.55
N ARG A 9 3.58 -4.16 15.87
CA ARG A 9 3.05 -3.09 16.73
C ARG A 9 3.93 -1.85 16.69
N SER A 10 5.22 -1.99 16.83
CA SER A 10 6.19 -0.91 16.76
C SER A 10 6.14 -0.22 15.41
N MET A 11 6.13 -1.00 14.33
CA MET A 11 5.99 -0.51 12.97
C MET A 11 4.69 0.26 12.74
N PHE A 12 3.55 -0.26 13.24
CA PHE A 12 2.26 0.43 13.16
C PHE A 12 2.31 1.81 13.81
N PHE A 13 2.83 1.91 15.04
CA PHE A 13 2.91 3.20 15.74
C PHE A 13 3.92 4.15 15.11
N ALA A 14 5.08 3.65 14.65
CA ALA A 14 6.09 4.45 13.96
C ALA A 14 5.59 5.05 12.63
N ASN A 15 4.61 4.41 11.98
CA ASN A 15 4.03 4.86 10.71
C ASN A 15 2.66 5.56 10.88
N GLY A 16 2.45 6.25 11.99
CA GLY A 16 1.26 7.08 12.20
C GLY A 16 0.05 6.34 12.79
N GLY A 17 0.20 5.07 13.16
CA GLY A 17 -0.86 4.27 13.77
C GLY A 17 -1.42 4.83 15.07
N SER A 18 -0.69 5.75 15.73
CA SER A 18 -1.18 6.48 16.90
C SER A 18 -2.45 7.26 16.61
N ALA A 19 -2.52 7.96 15.47
CA ALA A 19 -3.72 8.70 15.07
C ALA A 19 -4.91 7.76 14.84
N THR A 20 -4.68 6.63 14.19
CA THR A 20 -5.69 5.59 14.00
C THR A 20 -6.16 5.01 15.34
N ALA A 21 -5.23 4.68 16.24
CA ALA A 21 -5.57 4.16 17.57
C ALA A 21 -6.38 5.16 18.39
N LEU A 22 -5.99 6.44 18.39
CA LEU A 22 -6.70 7.53 19.05
C LEU A 22 -8.13 7.69 18.52
N SER A 23 -8.34 7.56 17.21
CA SER A 23 -9.68 7.63 16.60
C SER A 23 -10.63 6.52 17.10
N TYR A 24 -10.07 5.41 17.57
CA TYR A 24 -10.80 4.30 18.21
C TYR A 24 -10.80 4.37 19.75
N GLY A 25 -10.44 5.52 20.33
CA GLY A 25 -10.50 5.76 21.78
C GLY A 25 -9.28 5.27 22.57
N TYR A 26 -8.20 4.86 21.91
CA TYR A 26 -6.95 4.56 22.59
C TYR A 26 -6.37 5.81 23.25
N ARG A 27 -6.04 5.77 24.54
CA ARG A 27 -5.56 6.94 25.29
C ARG A 27 -4.09 6.89 25.69
N GLY A 28 -3.39 5.81 25.34
CA GLY A 28 -2.02 5.59 25.75
C GLY A 28 -1.92 5.25 27.24
N GLY A 29 -1.44 4.10 27.54
CA GLY A 29 -1.18 3.61 28.89
C GLY A 29 -0.49 2.27 28.75
N GLY A 30 0.57 2.03 29.46
CA GLY A 30 1.42 0.82 29.36
C GLY A 30 0.76 -0.48 29.83
N GLY A 31 -0.50 -0.70 29.50
CA GLY A 31 -1.27 -1.88 29.84
C GLY A 31 -1.95 -2.53 28.65
N ASP A 32 -2.72 -3.61 28.88
CA ASP A 32 -3.52 -4.35 27.90
C ASP A 32 -4.73 -3.53 27.38
N GLU A 33 -4.57 -2.24 27.08
CA GLU A 33 -5.64 -1.43 26.50
C GLU A 33 -6.05 -1.99 25.16
N ILE A 34 -7.26 -2.53 25.11
CA ILE A 34 -7.87 -3.06 23.91
C ILE A 34 -8.41 -1.88 23.10
N ILE A 35 -7.84 -1.64 21.92
CA ILE A 35 -8.41 -0.71 20.95
C ILE A 35 -9.77 -1.27 20.53
N ASN A 36 -10.86 -0.57 20.86
CA ASN A 36 -12.21 -1.04 20.55
C ASN A 36 -12.61 -0.67 19.12
N VAL A 37 -12.07 -1.38 18.15
CA VAL A 37 -12.44 -1.22 16.74
C VAL A 37 -13.86 -1.75 16.51
N PRO A 38 -14.80 -0.97 15.96
CA PRO A 38 -16.15 -1.43 15.66
C PRO A 38 -16.16 -2.69 14.79
N ARG A 39 -17.15 -3.57 15.03
CA ARG A 39 -17.26 -4.84 14.31
C ARG A 39 -17.23 -4.66 12.78
N GLN A 40 -17.97 -3.68 12.27
CA GLN A 40 -18.02 -3.39 10.83
C GLN A 40 -16.64 -3.05 10.25
N HIS A 41 -15.83 -2.26 10.97
CA HIS A 41 -14.48 -1.92 10.54
C HIS A 41 -13.56 -3.13 10.59
N ARG A 42 -13.69 -3.99 11.62
CA ARG A 42 -12.92 -5.25 11.68
C ARG A 42 -13.24 -6.19 10.52
N GLU A 43 -14.53 -6.32 10.18
CA GLU A 43 -14.94 -7.15 9.04
C GLU A 43 -14.41 -6.56 7.72
N PHE A 44 -14.48 -5.24 7.55
CA PHE A 44 -13.87 -4.55 6.39
C PHE A 44 -12.37 -4.86 6.27
N PHE A 45 -11.59 -4.71 7.34
CA PHE A 45 -10.15 -5.01 7.30
C PHE A 45 -9.84 -6.47 6.91
N LYS A 46 -10.70 -7.41 7.26
CA LYS A 46 -10.54 -8.82 6.88
C LYS A 46 -10.78 -9.07 5.38
N THR A 47 -11.50 -8.19 4.70
CA THR A 47 -11.79 -8.30 3.26
C THR A 47 -10.72 -7.67 2.39
N LEU A 48 -9.79 -6.91 2.97
CA LEU A 48 -8.71 -6.28 2.22
C LEU A 48 -7.78 -7.34 1.63
N LEU A 49 -7.46 -7.17 0.36
CA LEU A 49 -6.54 -8.03 -0.35
C LEU A 49 -5.14 -7.41 -0.37
N PRO A 50 -4.08 -8.18 -0.17
CA PRO A 50 -2.71 -7.67 -0.25
C PRO A 50 -2.33 -7.27 -1.69
N LEU A 51 -2.92 -7.93 -2.68
CA LEU A 51 -2.90 -7.56 -4.10
C LEU A 51 -4.21 -7.98 -4.77
N HIS A 52 -4.54 -7.35 -5.88
CA HIS A 52 -5.66 -7.74 -6.73
C HIS A 52 -5.19 -7.93 -8.17
N GLU A 53 -5.50 -9.06 -8.75
CA GLU A 53 -5.09 -9.44 -10.11
C GLU A 53 -6.30 -9.50 -11.04
N THR A 54 -6.14 -8.88 -12.21
CA THR A 54 -7.09 -8.99 -13.33
C THR A 54 -6.43 -9.69 -14.51
N LYS A 55 -7.11 -9.75 -15.65
CA LYS A 55 -6.53 -10.30 -16.87
C LYS A 55 -5.24 -9.57 -17.28
N ASP A 56 -5.22 -8.24 -17.23
CA ASP A 56 -4.19 -7.40 -17.83
C ASP A 56 -3.37 -6.61 -16.79
N CYS A 57 -3.81 -6.56 -15.53
CA CYS A 57 -3.22 -5.73 -14.49
C CYS A 57 -3.08 -6.46 -13.15
N ILE A 58 -2.07 -6.03 -12.38
CA ILE A 58 -1.90 -6.35 -10.96
C ILE A 58 -1.94 -5.03 -10.19
N PHE A 59 -2.82 -4.95 -9.18
CA PHE A 59 -2.92 -3.80 -8.29
C PHE A 59 -2.32 -4.18 -6.94
N VAL A 60 -1.36 -3.40 -6.46
CA VAL A 60 -0.63 -3.66 -5.21
C VAL A 60 -0.28 -2.34 -4.54
N HIS A 61 -0.11 -2.34 -3.21
CA HIS A 61 0.23 -1.11 -2.48
C HIS A 61 1.61 -0.57 -2.88
N ALA A 62 2.69 -1.36 -2.71
CA ALA A 62 4.06 -0.89 -2.94
C ALA A 62 4.73 -1.45 -4.19
N GLY A 63 4.56 -2.72 -4.49
CA GLY A 63 5.16 -3.39 -5.64
C GLY A 63 5.32 -4.89 -5.43
N LEU A 64 6.13 -5.50 -6.29
CA LEU A 64 6.37 -6.94 -6.32
C LEU A 64 7.89 -7.22 -6.32
N ARG A 65 8.31 -8.26 -5.64
CA ARG A 65 9.71 -8.76 -5.69
C ARG A 65 9.99 -9.31 -7.08
N PRO A 66 10.98 -8.77 -7.81
CA PRO A 66 11.39 -9.31 -9.12
C PRO A 66 11.83 -10.78 -9.01
N GLY A 67 11.45 -11.58 -10.00
CA GLY A 67 11.79 -13.01 -10.04
C GLY A 67 10.86 -13.90 -9.20
N THR A 68 9.84 -13.34 -8.56
CA THR A 68 8.85 -14.08 -7.77
C THR A 68 7.46 -13.88 -8.37
N GLU A 69 6.74 -14.96 -8.61
CA GLU A 69 5.37 -14.92 -9.12
C GLU A 69 4.42 -14.21 -8.13
N PRO A 70 3.34 -13.56 -8.61
CA PRO A 70 2.41 -12.82 -7.73
C PRO A 70 1.86 -13.64 -6.55
N ALA A 71 1.57 -14.92 -6.75
CA ALA A 71 1.05 -15.80 -5.71
C ALA A 71 2.09 -16.18 -4.63
N GLY A 72 3.39 -16.01 -4.92
CA GLY A 72 4.50 -16.34 -4.02
C GLY A 72 5.13 -15.12 -3.35
N GLN A 73 4.56 -13.94 -3.51
CA GLN A 73 5.11 -12.69 -2.96
C GLN A 73 5.03 -12.66 -1.44
N ASP A 74 6.10 -12.15 -0.79
CA ASP A 74 6.08 -11.87 0.63
C ASP A 74 5.16 -10.66 0.92
N PRO A 75 4.24 -10.76 1.90
CA PRO A 75 3.40 -9.63 2.30
C PRO A 75 4.19 -8.35 2.65
N ARG A 76 5.43 -8.50 3.14
CA ARG A 76 6.29 -7.37 3.44
C ARG A 76 6.72 -6.63 2.16
N ASP A 77 7.05 -7.35 1.10
CA ASP A 77 7.38 -6.75 -0.20
C ASP A 77 6.15 -6.06 -0.81
N LEU A 78 4.98 -6.69 -0.77
CA LEU A 78 3.74 -6.09 -1.26
C LEU A 78 3.42 -4.73 -0.62
N LEU A 79 3.85 -4.52 0.64
CA LEU A 79 3.55 -3.32 1.43
C LEU A 79 4.71 -2.31 1.49
N TRP A 80 5.98 -2.73 1.24
CA TRP A 80 7.13 -1.89 1.58
C TRP A 80 8.22 -1.81 0.52
N ILE A 81 8.23 -2.66 -0.50
CA ILE A 81 9.25 -2.64 -1.56
C ILE A 81 9.26 -1.30 -2.31
N ARG A 82 10.42 -0.83 -2.70
CA ARG A 82 10.58 0.45 -3.41
C ARG A 82 11.46 0.28 -4.66
N ASN A 83 12.68 0.78 -4.60
CA ASN A 83 13.61 0.89 -5.74
C ASN A 83 13.92 -0.45 -6.41
N GLU A 84 13.99 -1.54 -5.66
CA GLU A 84 14.21 -2.89 -6.19
C GLU A 84 13.10 -3.31 -7.17
N PHE A 85 11.86 -2.88 -6.92
CA PHE A 85 10.74 -3.08 -7.84
C PHE A 85 10.73 -2.02 -8.95
N ILE A 86 10.83 -0.72 -8.59
CA ILE A 86 10.65 0.40 -9.52
C ILE A 86 11.70 0.35 -10.63
N HIS A 87 12.96 0.07 -10.30
CA HIS A 87 14.08 0.07 -11.25
C HIS A 87 14.33 -1.30 -11.90
N SER A 88 13.60 -2.33 -11.52
CA SER A 88 13.74 -3.64 -12.14
C SER A 88 13.26 -3.62 -13.59
N THR A 89 13.85 -4.46 -14.42
CA THR A 89 13.40 -4.76 -15.78
C THR A 89 12.61 -6.06 -15.87
N PHE A 90 12.34 -6.71 -14.71
CA PHE A 90 11.60 -7.97 -14.69
C PHE A 90 10.17 -7.76 -15.19
N ASP A 91 9.73 -8.58 -16.13
CA ASP A 91 8.37 -8.56 -16.68
C ASP A 91 7.48 -9.55 -15.92
N PHE A 92 6.43 -9.02 -15.30
CA PHE A 92 5.40 -9.82 -14.61
C PHE A 92 4.29 -10.34 -15.54
N GLY A 93 4.41 -10.11 -16.86
CA GLY A 93 3.40 -10.48 -17.86
C GLY A 93 2.12 -9.62 -17.83
N LYS A 94 2.01 -8.68 -16.89
CA LYS A 94 0.89 -7.75 -16.71
C LYS A 94 1.39 -6.39 -16.28
N THR A 95 0.57 -5.35 -16.48
CA THR A 95 0.90 -4.02 -15.96
C THR A 95 0.65 -3.98 -14.44
N VAL A 96 1.69 -3.66 -13.67
CA VAL A 96 1.60 -3.50 -12.22
C VAL A 96 1.28 -2.03 -11.88
N ILE A 97 0.15 -1.80 -11.22
CA ILE A 97 -0.27 -0.48 -10.73
C ILE A 97 0.05 -0.42 -9.24
N PHE A 98 0.80 0.63 -8.84
CA PHE A 98 1.32 0.72 -7.47
C PHE A 98 1.37 2.16 -6.94
N GLY A 99 1.51 2.30 -5.62
CA GLY A 99 1.70 3.55 -4.89
C GLY A 99 2.89 3.50 -3.93
N HIS A 100 2.70 3.96 -2.68
CA HIS A 100 3.66 3.85 -1.56
C HIS A 100 4.96 4.65 -1.70
N THR A 101 5.50 4.75 -2.89
CA THR A 101 6.73 5.52 -3.15
C THR A 101 6.36 6.81 -3.86
N PRO A 102 6.29 7.95 -3.13
CA PRO A 102 5.85 9.20 -3.70
C PRO A 102 6.74 9.66 -4.85
N ILE A 103 6.11 10.09 -5.94
CA ILE A 103 6.77 10.58 -7.15
C ILE A 103 6.94 12.09 -7.01
N SER A 104 8.19 12.55 -6.94
CA SER A 104 8.55 13.92 -6.55
C SER A 104 8.11 15.02 -7.53
N HIS A 105 7.86 14.68 -8.81
CA HIS A 105 7.47 15.68 -9.82
C HIS A 105 5.95 15.84 -9.99
N GLY A 106 5.13 15.17 -9.18
CA GLY A 106 3.67 15.40 -9.12
C GLY A 106 2.84 14.76 -10.24
N ASP A 107 3.47 14.07 -11.19
CA ASP A 107 2.80 13.31 -12.24
C ASP A 107 2.98 11.81 -12.01
N PRO A 108 2.02 10.96 -12.44
CA PRO A 108 2.18 9.52 -12.34
C PRO A 108 3.37 9.01 -13.16
N LEU A 109 4.00 7.96 -12.66
CA LEU A 109 5.15 7.32 -13.30
C LEU A 109 4.69 6.24 -14.26
N PHE A 110 4.98 6.40 -15.55
CA PHE A 110 4.72 5.39 -16.56
C PHE A 110 6.03 4.73 -16.99
N LEU A 111 6.20 3.46 -16.65
CA LEU A 111 7.32 2.61 -17.08
C LEU A 111 6.83 1.40 -17.86
N PRO A 112 7.69 0.70 -18.61
CA PRO A 112 7.33 -0.58 -19.21
C PRO A 112 6.78 -1.56 -18.16
N GLY A 113 5.52 -1.99 -18.31
CA GLY A 113 4.85 -2.90 -17.40
C GLY A 113 4.55 -2.36 -16.00
N ARG A 114 4.71 -1.05 -15.72
CA ARG A 114 4.49 -0.45 -14.38
C ARG A 114 3.85 0.93 -14.48
N ILE A 115 2.92 1.21 -13.57
CA ILE A 115 2.32 2.54 -13.42
C ILE A 115 2.30 2.90 -11.94
N GLY A 116 3.12 3.88 -11.55
CA GLY A 116 3.12 4.47 -10.20
C GLY A 116 2.14 5.63 -10.13
N ILE A 117 1.22 5.61 -9.17
CA ILE A 117 0.16 6.62 -9.05
C ILE A 117 0.21 7.41 -7.73
N ASP A 118 1.21 7.17 -6.88
CA ASP A 118 1.41 7.95 -5.66
C ASP A 118 2.11 9.27 -5.99
N THR A 119 1.37 10.32 -6.08
CA THR A 119 1.86 11.68 -6.36
C THR A 119 1.91 12.54 -5.10
N GLY A 120 1.95 11.89 -3.91
CA GLY A 120 2.24 12.53 -2.64
C GLY A 120 1.10 13.36 -2.06
N ALA A 121 -0.17 12.99 -2.31
CA ALA A 121 -1.32 13.75 -1.83
C ALA A 121 -1.28 14.04 -0.32
N VAL A 122 -0.85 13.07 0.51
CA VAL A 122 -0.72 13.23 1.95
C VAL A 122 0.35 14.27 2.37
N TYR A 123 1.28 14.57 1.46
CA TYR A 123 2.34 15.57 1.65
C TYR A 123 2.03 16.91 0.98
N GLY A 124 0.78 17.13 0.58
CA GLY A 124 0.35 18.34 -0.16
C GLY A 124 0.55 18.26 -1.67
N GLY A 125 0.89 17.09 -2.20
CA GLY A 125 0.86 16.79 -3.63
C GLY A 125 -0.57 16.53 -4.13
N ARG A 126 -0.69 16.03 -5.35
CA ARG A 126 -1.99 15.76 -5.98
C ARG A 126 -2.49 14.35 -5.65
N LEU A 127 -3.80 14.19 -5.54
CA LEU A 127 -4.43 12.88 -5.57
C LEU A 127 -4.62 12.47 -7.04
N THR A 128 -4.00 11.35 -7.43
CA THR A 128 -3.98 10.91 -8.84
C THR A 128 -4.85 9.68 -9.06
N CYS A 129 -5.63 9.72 -10.13
CA CYS A 129 -6.34 8.57 -10.69
C CYS A 129 -5.90 8.38 -12.15
N VAL A 130 -5.68 7.13 -12.54
CA VAL A 130 -5.36 6.74 -13.93
C VAL A 130 -6.44 5.81 -14.44
N GLU A 131 -7.08 6.21 -15.54
CA GLU A 131 -8.05 5.40 -16.25
C GLU A 131 -7.33 4.38 -17.16
N LEU A 132 -7.72 3.13 -17.08
CA LEU A 132 -7.19 2.08 -17.95
C LEU A 132 -8.25 1.55 -18.91
N PRO A 133 -7.90 1.20 -20.15
CA PRO A 133 -6.55 1.15 -20.71
C PRO A 133 -6.05 2.48 -21.32
N SER A 134 -6.87 3.52 -21.34
CA SER A 134 -6.59 4.81 -22.02
C SER A 134 -5.37 5.55 -21.47
N ARG A 135 -4.93 5.22 -20.24
CA ARG A 135 -3.91 5.92 -19.44
C ARG A 135 -4.22 7.40 -19.21
N LYS A 136 -5.50 7.79 -19.32
CA LYS A 136 -5.92 9.15 -19.01
C LYS A 136 -5.74 9.43 -17.52
N VAL A 137 -5.13 10.57 -17.22
CA VAL A 137 -4.80 11.00 -15.85
C VAL A 137 -5.81 12.04 -15.39
N TYR A 138 -6.29 11.87 -14.17
CA TYR A 138 -7.11 12.84 -13.45
C TYR A 138 -6.41 13.16 -12.13
N GLN A 139 -6.34 14.44 -11.78
CA GLN A 139 -5.69 14.90 -10.55
C GLN A 139 -6.52 15.97 -9.85
N ALA A 140 -6.52 15.92 -8.51
CA ALA A 140 -7.16 16.88 -7.63
C ALA A 140 -6.17 17.39 -6.57
#